data_2e8524f45f072a0feec3dcbbdb27fe71
#
_entry.id   2e8524f45f072a0feec3dcbbdb27fe71
#
_cell.length_a   1.000
_cell.length_b   1.000
_cell.length_c   1.000
_cell.angle_alpha   90.00
_cell.angle_beta   90.00
_cell.angle_gamma   90.00
#
_symmetry.space_group_name_H-M   'P 1'
#
loop_
_entity.id
_entity.type
_entity.pdbx_description
1 polymer ?
#
loop_
_entity_poly.entity_id
_entity_poly.type
_entity_poly.pdbx_seq_one_letter_code
_entity_poly.pdbx_strand_id
1 'polypeptide(L)'
;MERVFLIQEEIRMADYHQMWKDLGMDVDNHDVLCNVLPGAIGDVFLSQENRPEKMDYFDFVLAEVHGVRPAELVDFREKGGKVFGTFCAYVPDEVIFAAGGIATGLCAGSQFWVPGGEKYLPANTCPLIKAMLGARFDRTCPFYRLADVYIGETTCDGKKKAYEILGTDVPMHVMDLPQMKRDKDVKKWAEEIRELKALVEKETGNEVTPENLAENIKKINAKRSALKRLYDL
;
A
#
# COMPACT_ATOMS: atom_id res chain seq x y z
N MET A 1 -16.70 4.52 23.25
CA MET A 1 -15.42 5.00 23.84
C MET A 1 -14.69 3.89 24.60
N GLU A 2 -15.26 3.26 25.63
CA GLU A 2 -14.58 2.18 26.39
C GLU A 2 -14.10 0.99 25.54
N ARG A 3 -14.87 0.55 24.56
CA ARG A 3 -14.51 -0.58 23.72
C ARG A 3 -13.34 -0.30 22.76
N VAL A 4 -13.21 0.93 22.30
CA VAL A 4 -12.06 1.39 21.49
C VAL A 4 -10.82 1.52 22.37
N PHE A 5 -10.98 1.98 23.61
CA PHE A 5 -9.90 2.10 24.59
C PHE A 5 -9.36 0.73 25.03
N LEU A 6 -10.24 -0.26 25.26
CA LEU A 6 -9.85 -1.65 25.59
C LEU A 6 -9.14 -2.34 24.42
N ILE A 7 -9.61 -2.12 23.20
CA ILE A 7 -8.93 -2.62 21.98
C ILE A 7 -7.55 -1.93 21.84
N GLN A 8 -7.43 -0.66 22.16
CA GLN A 8 -6.16 0.06 22.15
C GLN A 8 -5.17 -0.43 23.21
N GLU A 9 -5.62 -0.82 24.39
CA GLU A 9 -4.74 -1.39 25.43
C GLU A 9 -4.29 -2.81 25.09
N GLU A 10 -5.18 -3.67 24.57
CA GLU A 10 -4.81 -5.02 24.14
C GLU A 10 -3.85 -4.99 22.92
N ILE A 11 -4.05 -4.08 21.99
CA ILE A 11 -3.21 -3.93 20.78
C ILE A 11 -1.86 -3.28 21.13
N ARG A 12 -1.81 -2.32 22.03
CA ARG A 12 -0.58 -1.68 22.51
C ARG A 12 0.40 -2.65 23.17
N MET A 13 -0.10 -3.81 23.60
CA MET A 13 0.69 -4.89 24.23
C MET A 13 1.07 -6.01 23.24
N ALA A 14 0.59 -5.97 21.99
CA ALA A 14 0.96 -6.99 21.02
C ALA A 14 2.42 -6.81 20.57
N ASP A 15 3.23 -7.81 20.83
CA ASP A 15 4.60 -7.87 20.31
C ASP A 15 4.58 -8.32 18.86
N TYR A 16 4.71 -7.38 17.93
CA TYR A 16 4.77 -7.68 16.50
C TYR A 16 6.17 -8.12 16.02
N HIS A 17 7.17 -8.13 16.88
CA HIS A 17 8.55 -8.48 16.48
C HIS A 17 8.66 -9.84 15.83
N GLN A 18 7.94 -10.84 16.34
CA GLN A 18 7.95 -12.16 15.72
C GLN A 18 7.34 -12.13 14.32
N MET A 19 6.21 -11.48 14.13
CA MET A 19 5.58 -11.29 12.81
C MET A 19 6.55 -10.60 11.83
N TRP A 20 7.22 -9.55 12.25
CA TRP A 20 8.19 -8.85 11.40
C TRP A 20 9.39 -9.73 11.04
N LYS A 21 9.90 -10.53 11.97
CA LYS A 21 10.95 -11.54 11.71
C LYS A 21 10.50 -12.58 10.69
N ASP A 22 9.29 -13.11 10.84
CA ASP A 22 8.71 -14.11 9.93
C ASP A 22 8.50 -13.54 8.51
N LEU A 23 8.22 -12.26 8.40
CA LEU A 23 8.20 -11.52 7.14
C LEU A 23 9.60 -11.25 6.55
N GLY A 24 10.67 -11.62 7.25
CA GLY A 24 12.05 -11.40 6.83
C GLY A 24 12.47 -9.93 6.87
N MET A 25 11.89 -9.15 7.79
CA MET A 25 12.25 -7.75 8.00
C MET A 25 13.59 -7.63 8.75
N ASP A 26 14.27 -6.52 8.52
CA ASP A 26 15.37 -6.04 9.36
C ASP A 26 14.75 -5.33 10.57
N VAL A 27 14.50 -6.10 11.64
CA VAL A 27 13.75 -5.62 12.81
C VAL A 27 14.52 -4.55 13.55
N ASP A 28 15.85 -4.68 13.67
CA ASP A 28 16.68 -3.70 14.39
C ASP A 28 16.60 -2.32 13.71
N ASN A 29 16.68 -2.30 12.38
CA ASN A 29 16.55 -1.06 11.62
C ASN A 29 15.10 -0.57 11.57
N HIS A 30 14.12 -1.46 11.57
CA HIS A 30 12.70 -1.11 11.67
C HIS A 30 12.36 -0.47 13.03
N ASP A 31 12.94 -0.94 14.11
CA ASP A 31 12.75 -0.38 15.44
C ASP A 31 13.24 1.08 15.53
N VAL A 32 14.28 1.44 14.78
CA VAL A 32 14.71 2.85 14.67
C VAL A 32 13.56 3.72 14.15
N LEU A 33 12.87 3.27 13.10
CA LEU A 33 11.69 3.97 12.57
C LEU A 33 10.54 4.00 13.59
N CYS A 34 10.21 2.87 14.19
CA CYS A 34 9.13 2.75 15.16
C CYS A 34 9.34 3.59 16.42
N ASN A 35 10.58 3.77 16.86
CA ASN A 35 10.90 4.61 18.00
C ASN A 35 10.75 6.12 17.72
N VAL A 36 10.90 6.55 16.48
CA VAL A 36 10.75 7.97 16.07
C VAL A 36 9.28 8.33 15.77
N LEU A 37 8.51 7.39 15.24
CA LEU A 37 7.13 7.65 14.79
C LEU A 37 6.20 8.23 15.88
N PRO A 38 6.16 7.71 17.13
CA PRO A 38 5.27 8.24 18.15
C PRO A 38 5.55 9.70 18.49
N GLY A 39 6.82 10.10 18.56
CA GLY A 39 7.21 11.51 18.77
C GLY A 39 6.76 12.38 17.59
N ALA A 40 7.04 11.97 16.36
CA ALA A 40 6.65 12.72 15.18
C ALA A 40 5.12 12.84 15.03
N ILE A 41 4.37 11.78 15.34
CA ILE A 41 2.89 11.80 15.36
C ILE A 41 2.39 12.73 16.47
N GLY A 42 2.96 12.64 17.67
CA GLY A 42 2.64 13.52 18.79
C GLY A 42 2.82 14.99 18.44
N ASP A 43 3.99 15.34 17.92
CA ASP A 43 4.35 16.73 17.63
C ASP A 43 3.59 17.32 16.44
N VAL A 44 3.29 16.52 15.40
CA VAL A 44 2.69 17.03 14.16
C VAL A 44 1.16 16.96 14.20
N PHE A 45 0.59 15.88 14.73
CA PHE A 45 -0.85 15.65 14.65
C PHE A 45 -1.57 15.82 15.99
N LEU A 46 -1.07 15.21 17.08
CA LEU A 46 -1.79 15.20 18.35
C LEU A 46 -1.68 16.51 19.11
N SER A 47 -0.61 17.27 18.91
CA SER A 47 -0.39 18.57 19.55
C SER A 47 -1.18 19.72 18.89
N GLN A 48 -1.85 19.48 17.77
CA GLN A 48 -2.61 20.52 17.08
C GLN A 48 -3.76 21.04 17.95
N GLU A 49 -3.89 22.36 18.05
CA GLU A 49 -5.00 23.00 18.71
C GLU A 49 -6.30 22.81 17.97
N ASN A 50 -7.21 23.12 17.73
CA ASN A 50 -8.44 23.02 16.91
C ASN A 50 -8.59 21.72 16.11
N ARG A 51 -8.16 20.58 16.64
CA ARG A 51 -8.37 19.30 15.96
C ARG A 51 -9.88 19.01 15.83
N PRO A 52 -10.33 18.48 14.67
CA PRO A 52 -11.72 18.03 14.54
C PRO A 52 -12.06 16.97 15.60
N GLU A 53 -13.31 16.98 16.08
CA GLU A 53 -13.81 15.89 16.92
C GLU A 53 -13.77 14.54 16.17
N LYS A 54 -13.70 13.43 16.90
CA LYS A 54 -13.75 12.07 16.36
C LYS A 54 -12.56 11.69 15.49
N MET A 55 -11.37 12.22 15.79
CA MET A 55 -10.11 11.82 15.15
C MET A 55 -9.55 10.49 15.68
N ASP A 56 -10.09 9.92 16.75
CA ASP A 56 -9.58 8.73 17.45
C ASP A 56 -9.30 7.53 16.51
N TYR A 57 -10.18 7.32 15.52
CA TYR A 57 -10.00 6.25 14.56
C TYR A 57 -8.76 6.47 13.67
N PHE A 58 -8.55 7.71 13.22
CA PHE A 58 -7.39 8.05 12.39
C PHE A 58 -6.10 8.02 13.18
N ASP A 59 -6.12 8.47 14.43
CA ASP A 59 -4.99 8.41 15.34
C ASP A 59 -4.59 6.95 15.60
N PHE A 60 -5.56 6.07 15.83
CA PHE A 60 -5.34 4.64 15.95
C PHE A 60 -4.72 4.03 14.69
N VAL A 61 -5.30 4.29 13.51
CA VAL A 61 -4.78 3.76 12.23
C VAL A 61 -3.35 4.23 11.98
N LEU A 62 -3.02 5.47 12.34
CA LEU A 62 -1.68 6.02 12.18
C LEU A 62 -0.69 5.41 13.18
N ALA A 63 -1.10 5.23 14.42
CA ALA A 63 -0.26 4.62 15.46
C ALA A 63 0.07 3.15 15.16
N GLU A 64 -0.89 2.40 14.61
CA GLU A 64 -0.81 0.96 14.37
C GLU A 64 -0.49 0.61 12.90
N VAL A 65 0.04 1.56 12.13
CA VAL A 65 0.27 1.36 10.68
C VAL A 65 1.19 0.18 10.36
N HIS A 66 2.15 -0.15 11.23
CA HIS A 66 3.04 -1.30 11.08
C HIS A 66 2.69 -2.51 11.97
N GLY A 67 1.60 -2.42 12.74
CA GLY A 67 1.11 -3.46 13.65
C GLY A 67 -0.13 -4.17 13.14
N VAL A 68 -1.31 -3.66 13.52
CA VAL A 68 -2.61 -4.31 13.28
C VAL A 68 -2.86 -4.59 11.81
N ARG A 69 -2.65 -3.62 10.93
CA ARG A 69 -2.94 -3.82 9.51
C ARG A 69 -2.04 -4.85 8.83
N PRO A 70 -0.71 -4.87 9.03
CA PRO A 70 0.12 -5.99 8.62
C PRO A 70 -0.34 -7.33 9.18
N ALA A 71 -0.73 -7.42 10.47
CA ALA A 71 -1.22 -8.66 11.06
C ALA A 71 -2.49 -9.19 10.37
N GLU A 72 -3.45 -8.32 10.04
CA GLU A 72 -4.63 -8.71 9.25
C GLU A 72 -4.25 -9.25 7.87
N LEU A 73 -3.24 -8.69 7.22
CA LEU A 73 -2.75 -9.16 5.91
C LEU A 73 -2.00 -10.49 6.03
N VAL A 74 -1.26 -10.72 7.12
CA VAL A 74 -0.64 -12.03 7.42
C VAL A 74 -1.73 -13.09 7.54
N ASP A 75 -2.74 -12.87 8.40
CA ASP A 75 -3.87 -13.80 8.59
C ASP A 75 -4.60 -14.08 7.27
N PHE A 76 -4.79 -13.06 6.44
CA PHE A 76 -5.40 -13.23 5.12
C PHE A 76 -4.55 -14.13 4.20
N ARG A 77 -3.23 -13.95 4.18
CA ARG A 77 -2.31 -14.78 3.39
C ARG A 77 -2.24 -16.22 3.91
N GLU A 78 -2.23 -16.43 5.23
CA GLU A 78 -2.26 -17.76 5.84
C GLU A 78 -3.51 -18.55 5.47
N LYS A 79 -4.63 -17.86 5.22
CA LYS A 79 -5.88 -18.44 4.70
C LYS A 79 -5.87 -18.63 3.17
N GLY A 80 -4.73 -18.46 2.51
CA GLY A 80 -4.57 -18.64 1.07
C GLY A 80 -4.90 -17.39 0.23
N GLY A 81 -5.14 -16.24 0.88
CA GLY A 81 -5.39 -14.98 0.18
C GLY A 81 -4.14 -14.41 -0.48
N LYS A 82 -4.33 -13.52 -1.46
CA LYS A 82 -3.26 -12.83 -2.20
C LYS A 82 -3.30 -11.33 -1.97
N VAL A 83 -2.15 -10.76 -1.65
CA VAL A 83 -1.97 -9.33 -1.41
C VAL A 83 -1.23 -8.71 -2.59
N PHE A 84 -1.84 -7.70 -3.20
CA PHE A 84 -1.29 -6.94 -4.32
C PHE A 84 -0.85 -5.56 -3.83
N GLY A 85 0.44 -5.27 -3.99
CA GLY A 85 0.99 -3.97 -3.67
C GLY A 85 0.84 -2.99 -4.83
N THR A 86 0.19 -1.84 -4.62
CA THR A 86 -0.08 -0.85 -5.67
C THR A 86 0.65 0.47 -5.38
N PHE A 87 1.21 1.11 -6.41
CA PHE A 87 1.99 2.33 -6.25
C PHE A 87 1.17 3.62 -6.48
N CYS A 88 0.01 3.53 -7.09
CA CYS A 88 -0.82 4.71 -7.34
C CYS A 88 -2.30 4.38 -7.53
N ALA A 89 -3.12 5.42 -7.52
CA ALA A 89 -4.58 5.36 -7.66
C ALA A 89 -5.07 4.93 -9.07
N TYR A 90 -4.18 4.76 -10.03
CA TYR A 90 -4.56 4.30 -11.38
C TYR A 90 -4.86 2.81 -11.44
N VAL A 91 -4.32 2.02 -10.52
CA VAL A 91 -4.63 0.59 -10.43
C VAL A 91 -6.07 0.42 -9.93
N PRO A 92 -6.96 -0.22 -10.68
CA PRO A 92 -8.36 -0.37 -10.27
C PRO A 92 -8.50 -1.42 -9.18
N ASP A 93 -8.59 -0.99 -7.91
CA ASP A 93 -8.79 -1.84 -6.74
C ASP A 93 -9.95 -2.83 -6.93
N GLU A 94 -11.02 -2.39 -7.62
CA GLU A 94 -12.22 -3.20 -7.88
C GLU A 94 -11.96 -4.49 -8.63
N VAL A 95 -10.94 -4.52 -9.50
CA VAL A 95 -10.55 -5.73 -10.24
C VAL A 95 -9.85 -6.72 -9.31
N ILE A 96 -8.97 -6.22 -8.44
CA ILE A 96 -8.26 -7.02 -7.44
C ILE A 96 -9.25 -7.64 -6.43
N PHE A 97 -10.17 -6.81 -5.89
CA PHE A 97 -11.18 -7.29 -4.96
C PHE A 97 -12.17 -8.27 -5.59
N ALA A 98 -12.51 -8.10 -6.88
CA ALA A 98 -13.39 -9.02 -7.59
C ALA A 98 -12.77 -10.42 -7.73
N ALA A 99 -11.45 -10.53 -7.79
CA ALA A 99 -10.73 -11.80 -7.74
C ALA A 99 -10.51 -12.33 -6.30
N GLY A 100 -11.05 -11.65 -5.27
CA GLY A 100 -10.85 -12.05 -3.87
C GLY A 100 -9.46 -11.71 -3.32
N GLY A 101 -8.68 -10.89 -4.01
CA GLY A 101 -7.42 -10.34 -3.52
C GLY A 101 -7.59 -9.09 -2.66
N ILE A 102 -6.53 -8.65 -2.00
CA ILE A 102 -6.48 -7.37 -1.29
C ILE A 102 -5.43 -6.46 -1.95
N ALA A 103 -5.80 -5.22 -2.23
CA ALA A 103 -4.88 -4.18 -2.66
C ALA A 103 -4.34 -3.41 -1.44
N THR A 104 -3.02 -3.19 -1.38
CA THR A 104 -2.37 -2.36 -0.37
C THR A 104 -1.44 -1.35 -1.03
N GLY A 105 -1.44 -0.10 -0.53
CA GLY A 105 -0.60 0.95 -1.06
C GLY A 105 0.87 0.79 -0.67
N LEU A 106 1.78 0.93 -1.63
CA LEU A 106 3.23 0.85 -1.45
C LEU A 106 3.89 2.24 -1.64
N CYS A 107 3.42 3.25 -0.93
CA CYS A 107 3.85 4.63 -1.19
C CYS A 107 5.20 5.02 -0.56
N ALA A 108 5.67 4.36 0.51
CA ALA A 108 6.94 4.63 1.17
C ALA A 108 7.28 6.13 1.34
N GLY A 109 6.32 6.92 1.83
CA GLY A 109 6.40 8.39 1.91
C GLY A 109 7.28 8.91 3.06
N SER A 110 8.42 8.31 3.37
CA SER A 110 9.31 8.73 4.44
C SER A 110 10.74 8.95 3.96
N GLN A 111 11.38 10.01 4.45
CA GLN A 111 12.81 10.27 4.24
C GLN A 111 13.71 9.17 4.83
N PHE A 112 13.22 8.39 5.78
CA PHE A 112 13.94 7.27 6.38
C PHE A 112 14.48 6.29 5.33
N TRP A 113 13.72 6.03 4.27
CA TRP A 113 14.08 5.07 3.23
C TRP A 113 14.90 5.64 2.07
N VAL A 114 15.05 6.97 1.98
CA VAL A 114 15.75 7.60 0.86
C VAL A 114 17.22 7.14 0.74
N PRO A 115 18.00 7.06 1.82
CA PRO A 115 19.40 6.60 1.74
C PRO A 115 19.53 5.16 1.22
N GLY A 116 18.59 4.28 1.57
CA GLY A 116 18.50 2.92 1.04
C GLY A 116 18.32 2.88 -0.48
N GLY A 117 17.48 3.76 -1.01
CA GLY A 117 17.25 3.89 -2.45
C GLY A 117 18.41 4.52 -3.22
N GLU A 118 19.22 5.35 -2.59
CA GLU A 118 20.41 5.96 -3.22
C GLU A 118 21.53 4.95 -3.51
N LYS A 119 21.44 3.74 -2.96
CA LYS A 119 22.31 2.62 -3.35
C LYS A 119 22.03 2.13 -4.77
N TYR A 120 20.86 2.43 -5.33
CA TYR A 120 20.36 1.92 -6.62
C TYR A 120 20.08 3.02 -7.64
N LEU A 121 19.76 4.23 -7.21
CA LEU A 121 19.41 5.36 -8.05
C LEU A 121 20.27 6.59 -7.73
N PRO A 122 20.54 7.45 -8.72
CA PRO A 122 21.29 8.70 -8.50
C PRO A 122 20.64 9.60 -7.44
N ALA A 123 21.47 10.34 -6.71
CA ALA A 123 21.02 11.24 -5.63
C ALA A 123 19.99 12.30 -6.07
N ASN A 124 20.05 12.74 -7.33
CA ASN A 124 19.11 13.70 -7.92
C ASN A 124 17.77 13.08 -8.36
N THR A 125 17.57 11.77 -8.18
CA THR A 125 16.27 11.14 -8.42
C THR A 125 15.27 11.57 -7.35
N CYS A 126 13.99 11.65 -7.72
CA CYS A 126 12.90 11.99 -6.82
C CYS A 126 12.96 11.18 -5.50
N PRO A 127 12.93 11.84 -4.33
CA PRO A 127 13.03 11.16 -3.03
C PRO A 127 11.98 10.08 -2.82
N LEU A 128 10.74 10.30 -3.29
CA LEU A 128 9.68 9.30 -3.18
C LEU A 128 10.03 8.00 -3.93
N ILE A 129 10.63 8.11 -5.11
CA ILE A 129 11.04 6.93 -5.90
C ILE A 129 12.21 6.21 -5.23
N LYS A 130 13.17 6.96 -4.68
CA LYS A 130 14.26 6.36 -3.89
C LYS A 130 13.72 5.64 -2.64
N ALA A 131 12.78 6.27 -1.95
CA ALA A 131 12.15 5.67 -0.76
C ALA A 131 11.45 4.34 -1.06
N MET A 132 10.83 4.18 -2.24
CA MET A 132 10.25 2.89 -2.66
C MET A 132 11.29 1.76 -2.67
N LEU A 133 12.47 2.02 -3.22
CA LEU A 133 13.56 1.03 -3.24
C LEU A 133 14.11 0.79 -1.84
N GLY A 134 14.33 1.84 -1.05
CA GLY A 134 14.79 1.71 0.33
C GLY A 134 13.83 0.88 1.18
N ALA A 135 12.53 1.16 1.13
CA ALA A 135 11.52 0.41 1.88
C ALA A 135 11.54 -1.09 1.57
N ARG A 136 11.78 -1.47 0.31
CA ARG A 136 11.91 -2.87 -0.09
C ARG A 136 13.24 -3.48 0.33
N PHE A 137 14.36 -2.88 -0.09
CA PHE A 137 15.67 -3.51 0.00
C PHE A 137 16.32 -3.38 1.38
N ASP A 138 16.02 -2.33 2.15
CA ASP A 138 16.39 -2.26 3.56
C ASP A 138 15.48 -3.12 4.46
N ARG A 139 14.43 -3.73 3.89
CA ARG A 139 13.51 -4.67 4.54
C ARG A 139 12.84 -4.12 5.81
N THR A 140 12.46 -2.85 5.79
CA THR A 140 11.94 -2.14 6.97
C THR A 140 10.48 -1.74 6.84
N CYS A 141 9.80 -2.10 5.74
CA CYS A 141 8.38 -1.85 5.57
C CYS A 141 7.61 -3.18 5.45
N PRO A 142 6.69 -3.49 6.38
CA PRO A 142 5.93 -4.74 6.35
C PRO A 142 5.05 -4.88 5.11
N PHE A 143 4.48 -3.80 4.57
CA PHE A 143 3.65 -3.85 3.37
C PHE A 143 4.43 -4.30 2.13
N TYR A 144 5.69 -3.86 1.99
CA TYR A 144 6.59 -4.32 0.93
C TYR A 144 7.01 -5.79 1.10
N ARG A 145 6.95 -6.34 2.30
CA ARG A 145 7.22 -7.76 2.56
C ARG A 145 5.99 -8.63 2.39
N LEU A 146 4.80 -8.07 2.61
CA LEU A 146 3.52 -8.78 2.56
C LEU A 146 2.96 -8.94 1.15
N ALA A 147 3.21 -7.98 0.26
CA ALA A 147 2.65 -8.03 -1.08
C ALA A 147 3.31 -9.15 -1.92
N ASP A 148 2.46 -10.01 -2.49
CA ASP A 148 2.86 -11.16 -3.32
C ASP A 148 3.25 -10.71 -4.73
N VAL A 149 2.56 -9.70 -5.26
CA VAL A 149 2.81 -9.10 -6.58
C VAL A 149 2.74 -7.58 -6.44
N TYR A 150 3.67 -6.88 -7.09
CA TYR A 150 3.62 -5.41 -7.16
C TYR A 150 3.01 -4.97 -8.49
N ILE A 151 2.15 -3.96 -8.43
CA ILE A 151 1.51 -3.38 -9.60
C ILE A 151 1.87 -1.90 -9.64
N GLY A 152 2.55 -1.51 -10.70
CA GLY A 152 2.95 -0.12 -10.94
C GLY A 152 2.39 0.41 -12.26
N GLU A 153 2.49 1.71 -12.44
CA GLU A 153 2.03 2.39 -13.66
C GLU A 153 3.09 3.37 -14.18
N THR A 154 3.14 3.56 -15.48
CA THR A 154 4.20 4.33 -16.16
C THR A 154 3.96 5.84 -16.08
N THR A 155 3.79 6.40 -14.87
CA THR A 155 3.52 7.83 -14.67
C THR A 155 4.74 8.72 -14.83
N CYS A 156 5.96 8.22 -14.64
CA CYS A 156 7.21 8.95 -14.89
C CYS A 156 8.39 7.98 -15.13
N ASP A 157 9.47 8.51 -15.74
CA ASP A 157 10.64 7.69 -16.09
C ASP A 157 11.39 7.15 -14.86
N GLY A 158 11.41 7.90 -13.77
CA GLY A 158 12.00 7.43 -12.51
C GLY A 158 11.29 6.20 -11.95
N LYS A 159 9.95 6.17 -12.00
CA LYS A 159 9.16 4.99 -11.61
C LYS A 159 9.45 3.79 -12.51
N LYS A 160 9.46 3.97 -13.84
CA LYS A 160 9.78 2.90 -14.78
C LYS A 160 11.10 2.24 -14.42
N LYS A 161 12.14 3.06 -14.14
CA LYS A 161 13.45 2.52 -13.74
C LYS A 161 13.43 1.84 -12.38
N ALA A 162 12.71 2.39 -11.41
CA ALA A 162 12.55 1.75 -10.11
C ALA A 162 11.83 0.39 -10.22
N TYR A 163 10.84 0.27 -11.11
CA TYR A 163 10.13 -0.98 -11.35
C TYR A 163 11.01 -2.07 -11.99
N GLU A 164 11.92 -1.71 -12.88
CA GLU A 164 12.92 -2.63 -13.40
C GLU A 164 13.80 -3.21 -12.27
N ILE A 165 14.21 -2.35 -11.33
CA ILE A 165 15.03 -2.74 -10.18
C ILE A 165 14.20 -3.60 -9.20
N LEU A 166 12.99 -3.18 -8.84
CA LEU A 166 12.09 -3.95 -7.96
C LEU A 166 11.76 -5.33 -8.55
N GLY A 167 11.53 -5.39 -9.86
CA GLY A 167 11.21 -6.62 -10.58
C GLY A 167 12.32 -7.68 -10.58
N THR A 168 13.54 -7.33 -10.13
CA THR A 168 14.61 -8.33 -9.91
C THR A 168 14.42 -9.14 -8.62
N ASP A 169 13.54 -8.68 -7.70
CA ASP A 169 13.39 -9.25 -6.36
C ASP A 169 11.94 -9.68 -6.05
N VAL A 170 10.95 -9.17 -6.78
CA VAL A 170 9.53 -9.46 -6.57
C VAL A 170 8.78 -9.49 -7.90
N PRO A 171 7.74 -10.35 -8.05
CA PRO A 171 6.88 -10.30 -9.22
C PRO A 171 6.31 -8.89 -9.42
N MET A 172 6.55 -8.30 -10.59
CA MET A 172 6.18 -6.93 -10.92
C MET A 172 5.33 -6.89 -12.18
N HIS A 173 4.15 -6.29 -12.10
CA HIS A 173 3.30 -5.97 -13.24
C HIS A 173 3.29 -4.47 -13.47
N VAL A 174 3.59 -4.04 -14.68
CA VAL A 174 3.65 -2.61 -15.02
C VAL A 174 2.57 -2.28 -16.04
N MET A 175 1.60 -1.48 -15.65
CA MET A 175 0.54 -0.97 -16.50
C MET A 175 1.04 0.25 -17.28
N ASP A 176 0.93 0.22 -18.60
CA ASP A 176 1.38 1.32 -19.45
C ASP A 176 0.31 2.41 -19.57
N LEU A 177 0.47 3.46 -18.77
CA LEU A 177 -0.49 4.57 -18.70
C LEU A 177 -0.43 5.43 -19.97
N PRO A 178 -1.53 5.57 -20.72
CA PRO A 178 -1.58 6.43 -21.91
C PRO A 178 -1.32 7.91 -21.56
N GLN A 179 -0.55 8.59 -22.40
CA GLN A 179 -0.20 10.00 -22.22
C GLN A 179 -1.33 10.97 -22.60
N MET A 180 -2.28 10.53 -23.41
CA MET A 180 -3.36 11.35 -23.95
C MET A 180 -4.72 10.68 -23.67
N LYS A 181 -5.83 11.36 -24.01
CA LYS A 181 -7.20 10.88 -23.80
C LYS A 181 -7.97 10.72 -25.12
N ARG A 182 -7.29 10.27 -26.20
CA ARG A 182 -7.88 9.97 -27.50
C ARG A 182 -8.55 8.59 -27.48
N ASP A 183 -9.40 8.29 -28.41
CA ASP A 183 -10.07 6.98 -28.48
C ASP A 183 -9.10 5.80 -28.46
N LYS A 184 -7.97 5.92 -29.16
CA LYS A 184 -6.91 4.90 -29.12
C LYS A 184 -6.26 4.75 -27.75
N ASP A 185 -6.16 5.83 -26.99
CA ASP A 185 -5.57 5.82 -25.66
C ASP A 185 -6.53 5.17 -24.65
N VAL A 186 -7.82 5.43 -24.78
CA VAL A 186 -8.88 4.75 -24.00
C VAL A 186 -8.90 3.25 -24.30
N LYS A 187 -8.77 2.85 -25.58
CA LYS A 187 -8.68 1.43 -25.96
C LYS A 187 -7.45 0.77 -25.34
N LYS A 188 -6.28 1.41 -25.42
CA LYS A 188 -5.06 0.91 -24.78
C LYS A 188 -5.26 0.72 -23.28
N TRP A 189 -5.81 1.71 -22.59
CA TRP A 189 -6.08 1.61 -21.16
C TRP A 189 -7.03 0.46 -20.82
N ALA A 190 -8.05 0.23 -21.63
CA ALA A 190 -8.93 -0.92 -21.44
C ALA A 190 -8.23 -2.27 -21.65
N GLU A 191 -7.20 -2.34 -22.49
CA GLU A 191 -6.34 -3.52 -22.67
C GLU A 191 -5.49 -3.76 -21.43
N GLU A 192 -4.84 -2.73 -20.89
CA GLU A 192 -4.06 -2.80 -19.65
C GLU A 192 -4.90 -3.32 -18.45
N ILE A 193 -6.17 -2.86 -18.35
CA ILE A 193 -7.10 -3.36 -17.32
C ILE A 193 -7.45 -4.84 -17.55
N ARG A 194 -7.57 -5.30 -18.78
CA ARG A 194 -7.80 -6.73 -19.09
C ARG A 194 -6.59 -7.58 -18.76
N GLU A 195 -5.39 -7.08 -19.00
CA GLU A 195 -4.15 -7.76 -18.62
C GLU A 195 -4.02 -7.84 -17.10
N LEU A 196 -4.35 -6.76 -16.38
CA LEU A 196 -4.44 -6.80 -14.92
C LEU A 196 -5.46 -7.83 -14.45
N LYS A 197 -6.66 -7.88 -15.07
CA LYS A 197 -7.68 -8.90 -14.75
C LYS A 197 -7.09 -10.30 -14.88
N ALA A 198 -6.47 -10.61 -16.02
CA ALA A 198 -5.86 -11.92 -16.25
C ALA A 198 -4.76 -12.27 -15.23
N LEU A 199 -3.96 -11.27 -14.83
CA LEU A 199 -2.96 -11.43 -13.78
C LEU A 199 -3.60 -11.81 -12.45
N VAL A 200 -4.59 -11.03 -11.97
CA VAL A 200 -5.18 -11.28 -10.64
C VAL A 200 -5.94 -12.60 -10.61
N GLU A 201 -6.60 -12.99 -11.70
CA GLU A 201 -7.23 -14.31 -11.82
C GLU A 201 -6.21 -15.45 -11.74
N LYS A 202 -5.09 -15.31 -12.42
CA LYS A 202 -3.99 -16.29 -12.36
C LYS A 202 -3.42 -16.42 -10.95
N GLU A 203 -3.16 -15.30 -10.28
CA GLU A 203 -2.51 -15.30 -8.96
C GLU A 203 -3.44 -15.76 -7.84
N THR A 204 -4.74 -15.46 -7.92
CA THR A 204 -5.74 -15.84 -6.91
C THR A 204 -6.38 -17.19 -7.19
N GLY A 205 -6.38 -17.66 -8.43
CA GLY A 205 -7.12 -18.82 -8.89
C GLY A 205 -8.63 -18.59 -9.02
N ASN A 206 -9.11 -17.36 -8.88
CA ASN A 206 -10.53 -17.01 -8.92
C ASN A 206 -10.86 -16.21 -10.19
N GLU A 207 -12.02 -16.49 -10.78
CA GLU A 207 -12.52 -15.76 -11.94
C GLU A 207 -13.15 -14.40 -11.52
N VAL A 208 -12.83 -13.34 -12.27
CA VAL A 208 -13.50 -12.04 -12.16
C VAL A 208 -14.73 -12.04 -13.06
N THR A 209 -15.89 -12.40 -12.49
CA THR A 209 -17.16 -12.38 -13.23
C THR A 209 -17.74 -10.98 -13.32
N PRO A 210 -18.64 -10.70 -14.30
CA PRO A 210 -19.33 -9.41 -14.38
C PRO A 210 -20.07 -9.05 -13.10
N GLU A 211 -20.67 -10.02 -12.42
CA GLU A 211 -21.47 -9.84 -11.21
C GLU A 211 -20.59 -9.41 -10.03
N ASN A 212 -19.50 -10.14 -9.75
CA ASN A 212 -18.60 -9.81 -8.64
C ASN A 212 -17.79 -8.52 -8.92
N LEU A 213 -17.48 -8.23 -10.18
CA LEU A 213 -16.87 -6.95 -10.56
C LEU A 213 -17.85 -5.79 -10.31
N ALA A 214 -19.11 -5.92 -10.72
CA ALA A 214 -20.13 -4.89 -10.49
C ALA A 214 -20.36 -4.63 -8.99
N GLU A 215 -20.34 -5.67 -8.16
CA GLU A 215 -20.44 -5.54 -6.70
C GLU A 215 -19.25 -4.76 -6.12
N ASN A 216 -18.03 -5.11 -6.54
CA ASN A 216 -16.83 -4.44 -6.03
C ASN A 216 -16.68 -3.00 -6.56
N ILE A 217 -17.13 -2.70 -7.78
CA ILE A 217 -17.28 -1.31 -8.27
C ILE A 217 -18.18 -0.50 -7.32
N LYS A 218 -19.31 -1.05 -6.87
CA LYS A 218 -20.19 -0.35 -5.93
C LYS A 218 -19.51 -0.08 -4.59
N LYS A 219 -18.78 -1.05 -4.04
CA LYS A 219 -18.00 -0.91 -2.78
C LYS A 219 -16.94 0.19 -2.90
N ILE A 220 -16.14 0.16 -3.97
CA ILE A 220 -15.10 1.15 -4.19
C ILE A 220 -15.68 2.55 -4.48
N ASN A 221 -16.79 2.64 -5.20
CA ASN A 221 -17.46 3.92 -5.41
C ASN A 221 -18.06 4.50 -4.11
N ALA A 222 -18.49 3.67 -3.16
CA ALA A 222 -18.90 4.14 -1.83
C ALA A 222 -17.72 4.77 -1.08
N LYS A 223 -16.50 4.15 -1.14
CA LYS A 223 -15.25 4.71 -0.60
C LYS A 223 -14.92 6.05 -1.28
N ARG A 224 -14.94 6.10 -2.63
CA ARG A 224 -14.67 7.34 -3.40
C ARG A 224 -15.65 8.47 -3.03
N SER A 225 -16.93 8.14 -2.88
CA SER A 225 -17.96 9.10 -2.47
C SER A 225 -17.76 9.61 -1.04
N ALA A 226 -17.30 8.76 -0.12
CA ALA A 226 -16.96 9.17 1.24
C ALA A 226 -15.76 10.14 1.26
N LEU A 227 -14.71 9.84 0.50
CA LEU A 227 -13.55 10.73 0.33
C LEU A 227 -13.96 12.06 -0.29
N LYS A 228 -14.80 12.05 -1.33
CA LYS A 228 -15.28 13.28 -1.94
C LYS A 228 -16.01 14.17 -0.92
N ARG A 229 -16.90 13.59 -0.10
CA ARG A 229 -17.57 14.37 0.96
C ARG A 229 -16.59 14.98 1.97
N LEU A 230 -15.48 14.30 2.26
CA LEU A 230 -14.43 14.85 3.12
C LEU A 230 -13.73 16.06 2.48
N TYR A 231 -13.51 16.02 1.16
CA TYR A 231 -12.88 17.14 0.43
C TYR A 231 -13.86 18.31 0.16
N ASP A 232 -15.16 18.07 0.24
CA ASP A 232 -16.20 19.10 0.04
C ASP A 232 -16.51 19.88 1.35
N LEU A 233 -15.83 19.57 2.49
CA LEU A 233 -15.90 20.30 3.77
C LEU A 233 -15.08 21.57 3.73
#